data_bff3222d18e4eea94a94966f493da2cf
#
_entry.id   bff3222d18e4eea94a94966f493da2cf
#
_cell.length_a   1.000
_cell.length_b   1.000
_cell.length_c   1.000
_cell.angle_alpha   90.00
_cell.angle_beta   90.00
_cell.angle_gamma   90.00
#
_symmetry.space_group_name_H-M   'P 1'
#
loop_
_entity.id
_entity.type
_entity.pdbx_description
1 polymer ?
#
loop_
_entity_poly.entity_id
_entity_poly.type
_entity_poly.pdbx_seq_one_letter_code
_entity_poly.pdbx_strand_id
1 'polypeptide(L)'
;MPLAAAEWDAILPPGLTRTEGEAPPPPSTYEEGYALPQHSAKPLLALHPDPQDARLVFHEAPHVYTWDGTPASASVTALAHQYEKPFVAADAIAGMKTARTQAWPRLEYVEDAQPLGDAAVPVDRGVLLTAGGKTLAALQPHAFEAPCPPGEVRDLLHRLAPKVCEIDDAEVHTFARERTAEEISSGWKRKGMIASHRGTEAHYQAELYFNGLPCRMEDPEVAIVRDFCARHLLPRGIVAHATEKEIYCADADLAGSIDLILWDGTRGVYHIVDHKRSDKLQSDLRGYGKMLPPFSHLDDCKGAAYALQTSIYQYILERDYGMTFGERILLSLHPDRPFTTAVPYLCAEVEHLMAARIELVRARRAVAADPRFRCALSGAPLVDAVTLRDGRCAMEKAALVHGESYTVDATTRAAFEAAVADARAPVADFVPGASWRRQMPVAGLPPFGA
;
A
#
# COMPACT_ATOMS: atom_id res chain seq x y z
N MET A 1 -13.27 -28.75 -4.31
CA MET A 1 -14.65 -28.70 -4.86
C MET A 1 -15.18 -27.29 -4.64
N PRO A 2 -15.88 -26.67 -5.59
CA PRO A 2 -16.56 -25.41 -5.31
C PRO A 2 -17.60 -25.65 -4.22
N LEU A 3 -17.61 -24.80 -3.20
CA LEU A 3 -18.59 -24.85 -2.12
C LEU A 3 -20.01 -24.59 -2.70
N ALA A 4 -21.01 -25.24 -2.12
CA ALA A 4 -22.40 -24.99 -2.48
C ALA A 4 -22.85 -23.59 -2.04
N ALA A 5 -23.87 -22.99 -2.70
CA ALA A 5 -24.30 -21.62 -2.42
C ALA A 5 -24.63 -21.39 -0.92
N ALA A 6 -25.22 -22.38 -0.25
CA ALA A 6 -25.54 -22.33 1.17
C ALA A 6 -24.32 -22.26 2.10
N GLU A 7 -23.15 -22.75 1.67
CA GLU A 7 -21.91 -22.69 2.48
C GLU A 7 -21.28 -21.29 2.47
N TRP A 8 -21.55 -20.48 1.42
CA TRP A 8 -21.06 -19.12 1.34
C TRP A 8 -21.77 -18.16 2.31
N ASP A 9 -23.00 -18.46 2.70
CA ASP A 9 -23.74 -17.64 3.65
C ASP A 9 -23.23 -17.79 5.07
N ALA A 10 -22.53 -18.88 5.37
CA ALA A 10 -22.01 -19.16 6.71
C ALA A 10 -20.87 -18.22 7.16
N ILE A 11 -20.30 -17.40 6.26
CA ILE A 11 -19.34 -16.32 6.62
C ILE A 11 -20.04 -15.03 7.02
N LEU A 12 -21.33 -14.90 6.72
CA LEU A 12 -22.12 -13.74 7.12
C LEU A 12 -22.60 -13.95 8.57
N PRO A 13 -22.63 -12.89 9.38
CA PRO A 13 -23.13 -12.97 10.73
C PRO A 13 -24.65 -13.27 10.74
N PRO A 14 -25.18 -13.82 11.82
CA PRO A 14 -26.60 -14.00 11.99
C PRO A 14 -27.38 -12.71 11.75
N GLY A 15 -28.42 -12.77 10.92
CA GLY A 15 -29.26 -11.62 10.55
C GLY A 15 -28.86 -10.93 9.27
N LEU A 16 -27.76 -11.32 8.64
CA LEU A 16 -27.40 -10.87 7.30
C LEU A 16 -27.53 -12.02 6.29
N THR A 17 -28.16 -11.73 5.15
CA THR A 17 -28.32 -12.66 4.03
C THR A 17 -27.83 -12.01 2.75
N ARG A 18 -27.44 -12.84 1.78
CA ARG A 18 -27.05 -12.32 0.46
C ARG A 18 -28.25 -11.70 -0.25
N THR A 19 -27.98 -10.57 -0.88
CA THR A 19 -28.96 -9.87 -1.73
C THR A 19 -28.80 -10.35 -3.17
N GLU A 20 -29.90 -10.67 -3.82
CA GLU A 20 -29.92 -10.93 -5.26
C GLU A 20 -29.85 -9.62 -6.05
N GLY A 21 -29.17 -9.64 -7.19
CA GLY A 21 -29.03 -8.48 -8.08
C GLY A 21 -27.87 -8.62 -9.06
N GLU A 22 -27.73 -7.62 -9.92
CA GLU A 22 -26.59 -7.53 -10.83
C GLU A 22 -25.36 -6.96 -10.09
N ALA A 23 -24.22 -7.59 -10.33
CA ALA A 23 -22.94 -7.07 -9.88
C ALA A 23 -22.60 -5.77 -10.61
N PRO A 24 -21.90 -4.81 -9.97
CA PRO A 24 -21.40 -3.63 -10.64
C PRO A 24 -20.52 -4.03 -11.85
N PRO A 25 -20.67 -3.36 -13.01
CA PRO A 25 -19.84 -3.67 -14.17
C PRO A 25 -18.36 -3.39 -13.88
N PRO A 26 -17.42 -4.08 -14.57
CA PRO A 26 -16.01 -3.78 -14.43
C PRO A 26 -15.73 -2.35 -14.92
N PRO A 27 -14.73 -1.66 -14.35
CA PRO A 27 -14.37 -0.33 -14.82
C PRO A 27 -13.87 -0.38 -16.26
N SER A 28 -14.16 0.68 -17.02
CA SER A 28 -13.74 0.81 -18.43
C SER A 28 -12.23 0.93 -18.60
N THR A 29 -11.54 1.39 -17.58
CA THR A 29 -10.08 1.56 -17.56
C THR A 29 -9.56 1.53 -16.14
N TYR A 30 -8.28 1.16 -15.98
CA TYR A 30 -7.50 1.33 -14.74
C TYR A 30 -6.42 2.41 -14.89
N GLU A 31 -6.41 3.12 -16.00
CA GLU A 31 -5.49 4.22 -16.28
C GLU A 31 -6.08 5.57 -15.90
N GLU A 32 -5.59 6.62 -16.50
CA GLU A 32 -6.15 7.96 -16.37
C GLU A 32 -7.63 7.95 -16.78
N GLY A 33 -8.51 8.49 -15.92
CA GLY A 33 -9.97 8.41 -16.10
C GLY A 33 -10.65 7.22 -15.41
N TYR A 34 -9.93 6.44 -14.59
CA TYR A 34 -10.55 5.45 -13.70
C TYR A 34 -11.57 6.14 -12.78
N ALA A 35 -12.79 5.63 -12.79
CA ALA A 35 -13.82 6.07 -11.85
C ALA A 35 -13.76 5.22 -10.59
N LEU A 36 -13.64 5.87 -9.44
CA LEU A 36 -13.73 5.18 -8.14
C LEU A 36 -15.10 4.50 -8.02
N PRO A 37 -15.14 3.28 -7.50
CA PRO A 37 -16.40 2.60 -7.20
C PRO A 37 -17.25 3.48 -6.27
N GLN A 38 -18.54 3.53 -6.52
CA GLN A 38 -19.45 4.23 -5.61
C GLN A 38 -19.54 3.45 -4.30
N HIS A 39 -19.63 4.17 -3.18
CA HIS A 39 -19.84 3.55 -1.88
C HIS A 39 -21.06 2.67 -1.91
N SER A 40 -20.86 1.39 -1.68
CA SER A 40 -21.97 0.43 -1.51
C SER A 40 -22.65 0.65 -0.16
N ALA A 41 -23.87 0.15 -0.03
CA ALA A 41 -24.49 -0.03 1.28
C ALA A 41 -23.52 -0.87 2.16
N LYS A 42 -23.41 -0.53 3.45
CA LYS A 42 -22.57 -1.25 4.43
C LYS A 42 -23.46 -2.02 5.44
N PRO A 43 -24.12 -3.12 5.03
CA PRO A 43 -25.02 -3.88 5.92
C PRO A 43 -24.34 -4.37 7.20
N LEU A 44 -23.06 -4.76 7.13
CA LEU A 44 -22.30 -5.18 8.30
C LEU A 44 -22.15 -4.06 9.33
N LEU A 45 -21.86 -2.83 8.89
CA LEU A 45 -21.77 -1.68 9.81
C LEU A 45 -23.16 -1.32 10.37
N ALA A 46 -24.20 -1.44 9.59
CA ALA A 46 -25.57 -1.22 10.06
C ALA A 46 -26.00 -2.27 11.12
N LEU A 47 -25.48 -3.50 11.03
CA LEU A 47 -25.71 -4.56 12.01
C LEU A 47 -24.92 -4.35 13.30
N HIS A 48 -23.75 -3.71 13.22
CA HIS A 48 -22.85 -3.44 14.33
C HIS A 48 -22.52 -1.94 14.44
N PRO A 49 -23.55 -1.08 14.73
CA PRO A 49 -23.36 0.37 14.75
C PRO A 49 -22.45 0.78 15.92
N ASP A 50 -21.56 1.73 15.64
CA ASP A 50 -20.75 2.40 16.64
C ASP A 50 -21.14 3.88 16.72
N PRO A 51 -21.27 4.48 17.91
CA PRO A 51 -21.60 5.91 18.06
C PRO A 51 -20.62 6.84 17.35
N GLN A 52 -19.41 6.39 17.09
CA GLN A 52 -18.38 7.17 16.40
C GLN A 52 -18.59 7.22 14.88
N ASP A 53 -19.31 6.24 14.30
CA ASP A 53 -19.50 6.15 12.84
C ASP A 53 -20.18 7.39 12.24
N ALA A 54 -21.09 8.02 12.99
CA ALA A 54 -21.78 9.23 12.53
C ALA A 54 -20.91 10.50 12.56
N ARG A 55 -19.79 10.47 13.26
CA ARG A 55 -18.89 11.61 13.49
C ARG A 55 -17.69 11.61 12.54
N LEU A 56 -17.29 10.44 12.08
CA LEU A 56 -16.15 10.25 11.20
C LEU A 56 -16.63 10.11 9.75
N VAL A 57 -16.10 10.92 8.85
CA VAL A 57 -16.43 10.91 7.44
C VAL A 57 -15.15 10.86 6.62
N PHE A 58 -15.07 9.90 5.71
CA PHE A 58 -14.00 9.82 4.73
C PHE A 58 -14.42 10.51 3.42
N HIS A 59 -13.60 11.44 2.95
CA HIS A 59 -13.77 12.14 1.69
C HIS A 59 -12.84 11.53 0.64
N GLU A 60 -13.38 10.73 -0.27
CA GLU A 60 -12.58 9.99 -1.25
C GLU A 60 -11.74 10.89 -2.16
N ALA A 61 -12.33 11.91 -2.76
CA ALA A 61 -11.65 12.76 -3.74
C ALA A 61 -10.41 13.48 -3.17
N PRO A 62 -10.47 14.13 -1.97
CA PRO A 62 -9.25 14.66 -1.34
C PRO A 62 -8.50 13.61 -0.51
N HIS A 63 -9.04 12.39 -0.33
CA HIS A 63 -8.51 11.32 0.53
C HIS A 63 -8.26 11.79 1.97
N VAL A 64 -9.26 12.42 2.57
CA VAL A 64 -9.19 13.07 3.88
C VAL A 64 -10.30 12.56 4.80
N TYR A 65 -9.94 12.23 6.04
CA TYR A 65 -10.92 11.95 7.11
C TYR A 65 -11.28 13.24 7.82
N THR A 66 -12.56 13.43 8.14
CA THR A 66 -13.01 14.50 9.03
C THR A 66 -13.74 13.92 10.24
N TRP A 67 -13.44 14.46 11.42
CA TRP A 67 -14.13 14.15 12.67
C TRP A 67 -14.92 15.38 13.10
N ASP A 68 -16.25 15.25 13.19
CA ASP A 68 -17.16 16.38 13.41
C ASP A 68 -16.89 17.55 12.44
N GLY A 69 -16.61 17.24 11.18
CA GLY A 69 -16.30 18.22 10.14
C GLY A 69 -14.88 18.80 10.18
N THR A 70 -14.05 18.44 11.19
CA THR A 70 -12.65 18.87 11.29
C THR A 70 -11.75 17.81 10.70
N PRO A 71 -10.86 18.16 9.74
CA PRO A 71 -9.91 17.20 9.18
C PRO A 71 -8.97 16.62 10.22
N ALA A 72 -8.86 15.29 10.25
CA ALA A 72 -7.85 14.59 11.03
C ALA A 72 -6.44 14.96 10.55
N SER A 73 -5.52 15.22 11.48
CA SER A 73 -4.18 15.69 11.13
C SER A 73 -3.30 14.60 10.52
N ALA A 74 -3.64 13.30 10.68
CA ALA A 74 -2.95 12.20 10.02
C ALA A 74 -3.89 11.02 9.78
N SER A 75 -3.50 10.14 8.85
CA SER A 75 -4.06 8.80 8.70
C SER A 75 -3.12 7.74 9.28
N VAL A 76 -3.67 6.61 9.70
CA VAL A 76 -2.89 5.45 10.19
C VAL A 76 -1.88 4.99 9.15
N THR A 77 -2.28 4.91 7.88
CA THR A 77 -1.40 4.53 6.79
C THR A 77 -0.22 5.50 6.67
N ALA A 78 -0.47 6.82 6.66
CA ALA A 78 0.61 7.81 6.59
C ALA A 78 1.55 7.72 7.79
N LEU A 79 1.00 7.50 9.00
CA LEU A 79 1.79 7.35 10.22
C LEU A 79 2.66 6.10 10.21
N ALA A 80 2.16 4.96 9.70
CA ALA A 80 2.92 3.72 9.61
C ALA A 80 4.06 3.81 8.59
N HIS A 81 3.81 4.46 7.45
CA HIS A 81 4.77 4.55 6.34
C HIS A 81 5.84 5.65 6.51
N GLN A 82 5.69 6.57 7.47
CA GLN A 82 6.65 7.68 7.66
C GLN A 82 8.06 7.21 8.07
N TYR A 83 8.20 5.96 8.52
CA TYR A 83 9.49 5.37 8.93
C TYR A 83 10.16 4.55 7.82
N GLU A 84 9.51 4.37 6.67
CA GLU A 84 10.16 3.85 5.48
C GLU A 84 11.12 4.88 4.89
N LYS A 85 12.21 4.41 4.30
CA LYS A 85 13.07 5.31 3.53
C LYS A 85 12.35 5.76 2.26
N PRO A 86 12.40 7.04 1.94
CA PRO A 86 11.76 7.54 0.72
C PRO A 86 12.37 6.87 -0.51
N PHE A 87 11.53 6.43 -1.44
CA PHE A 87 11.97 5.91 -2.72
C PHE A 87 12.39 7.06 -3.63
N VAL A 88 13.67 7.05 -4.06
CA VAL A 88 14.22 8.01 -5.01
C VAL A 88 14.47 7.31 -6.33
N ALA A 89 13.66 7.62 -7.35
CA ALA A 89 13.72 6.96 -8.66
C ALA A 89 15.11 7.11 -9.32
N ALA A 90 15.73 8.27 -9.21
CA ALA A 90 17.06 8.52 -9.77
C ALA A 90 18.13 7.58 -9.17
N ASP A 91 18.11 7.40 -7.85
CA ASP A 91 19.05 6.51 -7.15
C ASP A 91 18.82 5.05 -7.51
N ALA A 92 17.54 4.64 -7.64
CA ALA A 92 17.17 3.30 -8.08
C ALA A 92 17.66 3.01 -9.50
N ILE A 93 17.48 3.95 -10.44
CA ILE A 93 17.95 3.83 -11.81
C ILE A 93 19.50 3.78 -11.87
N ALA A 94 20.18 4.66 -11.11
CA ALA A 94 21.64 4.65 -11.02
C ALA A 94 22.16 3.33 -10.45
N GLY A 95 21.52 2.81 -9.40
CA GLY A 95 21.84 1.52 -8.82
C GLY A 95 21.65 0.35 -9.81
N MET A 96 20.61 0.37 -10.63
CA MET A 96 20.39 -0.64 -11.67
C MET A 96 21.46 -0.60 -12.75
N LYS A 97 21.90 0.59 -13.16
CA LYS A 97 22.98 0.77 -14.17
C LYS A 97 24.33 0.22 -13.71
N THR A 98 24.58 0.22 -12.41
CA THR A 98 25.85 -0.25 -11.81
C THR A 98 25.76 -1.66 -11.21
N ALA A 99 24.59 -2.29 -11.25
CA ALA A 99 24.38 -3.62 -10.67
C ALA A 99 25.21 -4.70 -11.37
N ARG A 100 25.88 -5.54 -10.57
CA ARG A 100 26.71 -6.66 -11.12
C ARG A 100 25.89 -7.91 -11.43
N THR A 101 24.62 -7.95 -11.00
CA THR A 101 23.75 -9.13 -11.15
C THR A 101 23.02 -9.20 -12.49
N GLN A 102 23.04 -8.11 -13.24
CA GLN A 102 22.36 -7.97 -14.51
C GLN A 102 23.02 -6.83 -15.32
N ALA A 103 23.27 -7.07 -16.62
CA ALA A 103 23.82 -6.03 -17.49
C ALA A 103 22.77 -4.93 -17.77
N TRP A 104 23.24 -3.75 -18.11
CA TRP A 104 22.42 -2.60 -18.50
C TRP A 104 22.64 -2.30 -20.01
N PRO A 105 21.58 -1.89 -20.75
CA PRO A 105 20.19 -1.73 -20.32
C PRO A 105 19.46 -3.07 -20.16
N ARG A 106 18.38 -3.07 -19.39
CA ARG A 106 17.46 -4.21 -19.29
C ARG A 106 16.44 -4.15 -20.43
N LEU A 107 15.90 -5.31 -20.82
CA LEU A 107 14.95 -5.42 -21.92
C LEU A 107 13.72 -4.51 -21.73
N GLU A 108 13.22 -4.36 -20.50
CA GLU A 108 12.09 -3.49 -20.21
C GLU A 108 12.40 -1.98 -20.30
N TYR A 109 13.69 -1.61 -20.39
CA TYR A 109 14.15 -0.20 -20.42
C TYR A 109 14.79 0.20 -21.75
N VAL A 110 14.51 -0.53 -22.80
CA VAL A 110 14.87 -0.16 -24.17
C VAL A 110 13.64 0.12 -25.02
N GLU A 111 13.83 0.84 -26.10
CA GLU A 111 12.79 1.14 -27.07
C GLU A 111 12.93 0.26 -28.31
N ASP A 112 11.78 -0.16 -28.85
CA ASP A 112 11.69 -0.98 -30.07
C ASP A 112 12.54 -2.27 -29.99
N ALA A 113 12.40 -3.00 -28.89
CA ALA A 113 13.03 -4.30 -28.72
C ALA A 113 12.40 -5.33 -29.67
N GLN A 114 13.23 -5.99 -30.48
CA GLN A 114 12.82 -7.02 -31.42
C GLN A 114 13.72 -8.25 -31.29
N PRO A 115 13.21 -9.48 -31.39
CA PRO A 115 14.06 -10.66 -31.48
C PRO A 115 15.05 -10.52 -32.64
N LEU A 116 16.27 -11.02 -32.46
CA LEU A 116 17.28 -11.01 -33.51
C LEU A 116 16.84 -11.94 -34.65
N GLY A 117 16.60 -11.35 -35.83
CA GLY A 117 16.25 -12.05 -37.05
C GLY A 117 17.48 -12.55 -37.81
N ASP A 118 17.26 -12.91 -39.10
CA ASP A 118 18.31 -13.37 -40.02
C ASP A 118 19.04 -12.26 -40.76
N ALA A 119 18.50 -11.04 -40.73
CA ALA A 119 19.11 -9.86 -41.32
C ALA A 119 20.27 -9.32 -40.50
N ALA A 120 21.26 -8.72 -41.15
CA ALA A 120 22.34 -8.02 -40.46
C ALA A 120 21.80 -6.90 -39.55
N VAL A 121 22.35 -6.80 -38.35
CA VAL A 121 21.97 -5.76 -37.38
C VAL A 121 22.50 -4.40 -37.84
N PRO A 122 21.64 -3.40 -38.07
CA PRO A 122 22.06 -2.06 -38.47
C PRO A 122 22.95 -1.40 -37.39
N VAL A 123 23.80 -0.48 -37.84
CA VAL A 123 24.77 0.22 -36.95
C VAL A 123 24.07 1.02 -35.83
N ASP A 124 22.89 1.57 -36.11
CA ASP A 124 22.10 2.37 -35.18
C ASP A 124 21.25 1.54 -34.19
N ARG A 125 21.39 0.20 -34.22
CA ARG A 125 20.71 -0.70 -33.28
C ARG A 125 21.67 -1.23 -32.23
N GLY A 126 21.23 -1.26 -30.98
CA GLY A 126 21.89 -2.01 -29.91
C GLY A 126 21.42 -3.46 -29.87
N VAL A 127 22.12 -4.28 -29.10
CA VAL A 127 21.81 -5.70 -28.96
C VAL A 127 21.84 -6.11 -27.49
N LEU A 128 20.88 -6.94 -27.09
CA LEU A 128 20.80 -7.54 -25.74
C LEU A 128 20.85 -9.06 -25.84
N LEU A 129 21.61 -9.67 -24.93
CA LEU A 129 21.52 -11.10 -24.63
C LEU A 129 20.76 -11.26 -23.31
N THR A 130 19.65 -11.97 -23.33
CA THR A 130 18.81 -12.23 -22.15
C THR A 130 18.66 -13.72 -21.90
N ALA A 131 18.52 -14.11 -20.63
CA ALA A 131 18.10 -15.44 -20.23
C ALA A 131 17.47 -15.40 -18.84
N GLY A 132 16.45 -16.22 -18.59
CA GLY A 132 15.74 -16.26 -17.32
C GLY A 132 15.21 -14.88 -16.90
N GLY A 133 14.75 -14.05 -17.84
CA GLY A 133 14.24 -12.70 -17.59
C GLY A 133 15.32 -11.65 -17.22
N LYS A 134 16.62 -11.96 -17.37
CA LYS A 134 17.73 -11.04 -17.05
C LYS A 134 18.54 -10.72 -18.31
N THR A 135 19.00 -9.48 -18.40
CA THR A 135 20.01 -9.08 -19.38
C THR A 135 21.40 -9.47 -18.88
N LEU A 136 22.10 -10.27 -19.69
CA LEU A 136 23.40 -10.85 -19.35
C LEU A 136 24.55 -10.13 -20.05
N ALA A 137 24.31 -9.62 -21.26
CA ALA A 137 25.21 -8.76 -22.00
C ALA A 137 24.43 -7.75 -22.83
N ALA A 138 25.02 -6.61 -23.09
CA ALA A 138 24.46 -5.57 -23.93
C ALA A 138 25.55 -4.91 -24.78
N LEU A 139 25.22 -4.62 -26.03
CA LEU A 139 25.97 -3.77 -26.94
C LEU A 139 25.10 -2.58 -27.28
N GLN A 140 25.63 -1.37 -27.06
CA GLN A 140 24.90 -0.15 -27.32
C GLN A 140 24.76 0.11 -28.85
N PRO A 141 23.80 0.91 -29.29
CA PRO A 141 23.78 1.42 -30.67
C PRO A 141 25.14 2.01 -31.05
N HIS A 142 25.53 1.83 -32.30
CA HIS A 142 26.86 2.21 -32.84
C HIS A 142 28.05 1.40 -32.30
N ALA A 143 27.80 0.23 -31.69
CA ALA A 143 28.87 -0.70 -31.30
C ALA A 143 29.55 -1.37 -32.52
N PHE A 144 28.94 -1.31 -33.70
CA PHE A 144 29.46 -1.83 -34.96
C PHE A 144 29.79 -0.68 -35.92
N GLU A 145 30.87 -0.82 -36.68
CA GLU A 145 31.27 0.15 -37.73
C GLU A 145 30.44 -0.01 -39.01
N ALA A 146 29.88 -1.20 -39.24
CA ALA A 146 29.03 -1.57 -40.38
C ALA A 146 27.92 -2.53 -39.91
N PRO A 147 26.85 -2.77 -40.72
CA PRO A 147 25.84 -3.75 -40.38
C PRO A 147 26.47 -5.13 -40.11
N CYS A 148 26.15 -5.70 -38.92
CA CYS A 148 26.80 -6.89 -38.39
C CYS A 148 25.94 -8.13 -38.64
N PRO A 149 26.48 -9.21 -39.26
CA PRO A 149 25.75 -10.45 -39.44
C PRO A 149 25.30 -11.07 -38.09
N PRO A 150 24.11 -11.71 -38.02
CA PRO A 150 23.59 -12.26 -36.78
C PRO A 150 24.51 -13.30 -36.11
N GLY A 151 25.27 -14.07 -36.89
CA GLY A 151 26.25 -15.02 -36.35
C GLY A 151 27.37 -14.33 -35.59
N GLU A 152 27.96 -13.27 -36.17
CA GLU A 152 29.03 -12.49 -35.54
C GLU A 152 28.52 -11.78 -34.27
N VAL A 153 27.28 -11.25 -34.29
CA VAL A 153 26.63 -10.67 -33.11
C VAL A 153 26.56 -11.69 -32.00
N ARG A 154 26.08 -12.89 -32.27
CA ARG A 154 25.99 -13.98 -31.29
C ARG A 154 27.38 -14.36 -30.75
N ASP A 155 28.39 -14.51 -31.59
CA ASP A 155 29.75 -14.82 -31.20
C ASP A 155 30.34 -13.71 -30.28
N LEU A 156 30.05 -12.46 -30.57
CA LEU A 156 30.50 -11.35 -29.72
C LEU A 156 29.84 -11.37 -28.36
N LEU A 157 28.52 -11.54 -28.30
CA LEU A 157 27.76 -11.63 -27.05
C LEU A 157 28.22 -12.84 -26.20
N HIS A 158 28.52 -13.98 -26.85
CA HIS A 158 29.08 -15.15 -26.17
C HIS A 158 30.45 -14.87 -25.55
N ARG A 159 31.30 -14.09 -26.23
CA ARG A 159 32.58 -13.66 -25.66
C ARG A 159 32.44 -12.72 -24.45
N LEU A 160 31.41 -11.87 -24.46
CA LEU A 160 31.10 -10.96 -23.35
C LEU A 160 30.48 -11.68 -22.16
N ALA A 161 29.73 -12.74 -22.40
CA ALA A 161 29.05 -13.51 -21.36
C ALA A 161 29.27 -15.03 -21.53
N PRO A 162 30.52 -15.53 -21.41
CA PRO A 162 30.88 -16.90 -21.77
C PRO A 162 30.17 -17.99 -20.96
N LYS A 163 29.70 -17.68 -19.75
CA LYS A 163 28.96 -18.62 -18.88
C LYS A 163 27.49 -18.81 -19.30
N VAL A 164 27.02 -18.09 -20.31
CA VAL A 164 25.60 -18.07 -20.72
C VAL A 164 25.35 -19.05 -21.88
N CYS A 165 26.41 -19.49 -22.54
CA CYS A 165 26.30 -20.44 -23.70
C CYS A 165 25.67 -21.79 -23.33
N GLU A 166 25.51 -22.08 -22.02
CA GLU A 166 24.91 -23.31 -21.49
C GLU A 166 23.46 -23.15 -21.04
N ILE A 167 22.85 -21.97 -21.28
CA ILE A 167 21.48 -21.69 -20.85
C ILE A 167 20.53 -21.88 -22.03
N ASP A 168 19.68 -22.88 -21.96
CA ASP A 168 18.76 -23.29 -23.04
C ASP A 168 17.71 -22.21 -23.42
N ASP A 169 17.49 -21.19 -22.58
CA ASP A 169 16.52 -20.10 -22.79
C ASP A 169 17.16 -18.75 -23.14
N ALA A 170 18.37 -18.75 -23.66
CA ALA A 170 19.04 -17.49 -24.04
C ALA A 170 18.45 -16.93 -25.33
N GLU A 171 17.99 -15.67 -25.25
CA GLU A 171 17.42 -14.92 -26.36
C GLU A 171 18.25 -13.68 -26.68
N VAL A 172 18.35 -13.35 -27.96
CA VAL A 172 19.02 -12.12 -28.42
C VAL A 172 17.98 -11.17 -29.01
N HIS A 173 18.04 -9.91 -28.56
CA HIS A 173 17.14 -8.85 -29.02
C HIS A 173 17.93 -7.68 -29.58
N THR A 174 17.40 -7.02 -30.60
CA THR A 174 17.87 -5.72 -31.06
C THR A 174 17.00 -4.61 -30.46
N PHE A 175 17.54 -3.41 -30.29
CA PHE A 175 16.80 -2.25 -29.78
C PHE A 175 17.27 -0.93 -30.40
N ALA A 176 16.39 0.08 -30.43
CA ALA A 176 16.70 1.37 -31.03
C ALA A 176 17.54 2.27 -30.09
N ARG A 177 17.14 2.37 -28.82
CA ARG A 177 17.84 3.17 -27.79
C ARG A 177 17.47 2.72 -26.38
N GLU A 178 18.29 3.13 -25.44
CA GLU A 178 17.96 3.08 -24.00
C GLU A 178 16.91 4.17 -23.69
N ARG A 179 15.93 3.83 -22.83
CA ARG A 179 14.97 4.81 -22.31
C ARG A 179 15.67 5.75 -21.32
N THR A 180 15.28 7.02 -21.36
CA THR A 180 15.77 8.02 -20.40
C THR A 180 15.29 7.72 -18.96
N ALA A 181 15.96 8.30 -17.96
CA ALA A 181 15.54 8.16 -16.57
C ALA A 181 14.12 8.72 -16.34
N GLU A 182 13.72 9.75 -17.06
CA GLU A 182 12.37 10.34 -17.01
C GLU A 182 11.31 9.39 -17.58
N GLU A 183 11.59 8.76 -18.72
CA GLU A 183 10.71 7.76 -19.34
C GLU A 183 10.53 6.54 -18.43
N ILE A 184 11.62 6.05 -17.81
CA ILE A 184 11.60 4.94 -16.86
C ILE A 184 10.76 5.33 -15.62
N SER A 185 11.02 6.48 -15.03
CA SER A 185 10.30 6.99 -13.86
C SER A 185 8.82 7.20 -14.15
N SER A 186 8.48 7.77 -15.31
CA SER A 186 7.10 7.96 -15.76
C SER A 186 6.39 6.62 -15.98
N GLY A 187 7.09 5.64 -16.55
CA GLY A 187 6.59 4.28 -16.69
C GLY A 187 6.30 3.61 -15.34
N TRP A 188 7.16 3.81 -14.33
CA TRP A 188 6.90 3.32 -12.97
C TRP A 188 5.71 4.00 -12.31
N LYS A 189 5.58 5.33 -12.45
CA LYS A 189 4.41 6.06 -11.94
C LYS A 189 3.10 5.55 -12.56
N ARG A 190 3.08 5.35 -13.88
CA ARG A 190 1.90 4.79 -14.57
C ARG A 190 1.56 3.38 -14.08
N LYS A 191 2.56 2.49 -13.97
CA LYS A 191 2.35 1.14 -13.41
C LYS A 191 1.82 1.19 -11.98
N GLY A 192 2.37 2.08 -11.14
CA GLY A 192 1.91 2.29 -9.76
C GLY A 192 0.46 2.78 -9.71
N MET A 193 0.08 3.72 -10.55
CA MET A 193 -1.29 4.22 -10.66
C MET A 193 -2.27 3.09 -11.06
N ILE A 194 -1.95 2.32 -12.10
CA ILE A 194 -2.78 1.18 -12.53
C ILE A 194 -2.90 0.13 -11.41
N ALA A 195 -1.80 -0.17 -10.73
CA ALA A 195 -1.81 -1.11 -9.60
C ALA A 195 -2.68 -0.62 -8.44
N SER A 196 -2.64 0.68 -8.14
CA SER A 196 -3.49 1.32 -7.13
C SER A 196 -4.97 1.22 -7.50
N HIS A 197 -5.36 1.58 -8.73
CA HIS A 197 -6.75 1.51 -9.19
C HIS A 197 -7.28 0.07 -9.18
N ARG A 198 -6.48 -0.91 -9.62
CA ARG A 198 -6.83 -2.33 -9.50
C ARG A 198 -6.95 -2.79 -8.06
N GLY A 199 -6.12 -2.25 -7.17
CA GLY A 199 -6.22 -2.47 -5.73
C GLY A 199 -7.57 -1.98 -5.18
N THR A 200 -7.93 -0.73 -5.48
CA THR A 200 -9.21 -0.13 -5.07
C THR A 200 -10.40 -0.97 -5.54
N GLU A 201 -10.37 -1.42 -6.80
CA GLU A 201 -11.44 -2.28 -7.35
C GLU A 201 -11.51 -3.63 -6.63
N ALA A 202 -10.35 -4.24 -6.33
CA ALA A 202 -10.32 -5.53 -5.62
C ALA A 202 -10.87 -5.40 -4.19
N HIS A 203 -10.55 -4.33 -3.46
CA HIS A 203 -11.12 -4.02 -2.14
C HIS A 203 -12.64 -3.84 -2.23
N TYR A 204 -13.11 -3.06 -3.20
CA TYR A 204 -14.54 -2.84 -3.42
C TYR A 204 -15.30 -4.14 -3.67
N GLN A 205 -14.80 -5.03 -4.52
CA GLN A 205 -15.42 -6.34 -4.77
C GLN A 205 -15.39 -7.23 -3.52
N ALA A 206 -14.32 -7.20 -2.74
CA ALA A 206 -14.23 -7.90 -1.46
C ALA A 206 -15.23 -7.34 -0.42
N GLU A 207 -15.38 -6.02 -0.36
CA GLU A 207 -16.38 -5.34 0.48
C GLU A 207 -17.79 -5.79 0.13
N LEU A 208 -18.16 -5.77 -1.16
CA LEU A 208 -19.47 -6.28 -1.62
C LEU A 208 -19.68 -7.73 -1.20
N TYR A 209 -18.67 -8.59 -1.41
CA TYR A 209 -18.74 -10.00 -1.07
C TYR A 209 -19.05 -10.24 0.41
N PHE A 210 -18.31 -9.58 1.32
CA PHE A 210 -18.48 -9.74 2.77
C PHE A 210 -19.76 -9.07 3.31
N ASN A 211 -20.28 -8.06 2.62
CA ASN A 211 -21.59 -7.46 2.94
C ASN A 211 -22.78 -8.24 2.38
N GLY A 212 -22.57 -9.36 1.71
CA GLY A 212 -23.63 -10.14 1.08
C GLY A 212 -24.29 -9.43 -0.11
N LEU A 213 -23.62 -8.45 -0.70
CA LEU A 213 -24.08 -7.68 -1.85
C LEU A 213 -23.66 -8.34 -3.17
N PRO A 214 -24.36 -8.07 -4.29
CA PRO A 214 -23.95 -8.56 -5.60
C PRO A 214 -22.54 -8.10 -5.96
N CYS A 215 -21.65 -9.04 -6.25
CA CYS A 215 -20.28 -8.81 -6.67
C CYS A 215 -19.92 -9.69 -7.86
N ARG A 216 -18.85 -9.37 -8.57
CA ARG A 216 -18.38 -10.15 -9.73
C ARG A 216 -17.70 -11.44 -9.27
N MET A 217 -18.50 -12.49 -9.11
CA MET A 217 -18.04 -13.80 -8.58
C MET A 217 -17.02 -14.50 -9.48
N GLU A 218 -16.91 -14.12 -10.74
CA GLU A 218 -15.95 -14.58 -11.74
C GLU A 218 -14.59 -13.85 -11.66
N ASP A 219 -14.52 -12.70 -10.98
CA ASP A 219 -13.26 -11.97 -10.82
C ASP A 219 -12.26 -12.83 -10.04
N PRO A 220 -11.02 -12.94 -10.51
CA PRO A 220 -10.01 -13.77 -9.85
C PRO A 220 -9.68 -13.29 -8.43
N GLU A 221 -9.78 -11.99 -8.15
CA GLU A 221 -9.63 -11.43 -6.82
C GLU A 221 -10.73 -11.92 -5.87
N VAL A 222 -11.98 -11.99 -6.33
CA VAL A 222 -13.10 -12.54 -5.56
C VAL A 222 -12.95 -14.04 -5.34
N ALA A 223 -12.41 -14.77 -6.33
CA ALA A 223 -12.09 -16.19 -6.17
C ALA A 223 -11.07 -16.42 -5.05
N ILE A 224 -10.08 -15.52 -4.87
CA ILE A 224 -9.11 -15.58 -3.76
C ILE A 224 -9.81 -15.34 -2.42
N VAL A 225 -10.71 -14.35 -2.34
CA VAL A 225 -11.50 -14.09 -1.12
C VAL A 225 -12.31 -15.32 -0.74
N ARG A 226 -12.97 -15.95 -1.71
CA ARG A 226 -13.74 -17.18 -1.51
C ARG A 226 -12.88 -18.34 -1.01
N ASP A 227 -11.71 -18.53 -1.60
CA ASP A 227 -10.75 -19.56 -1.18
C ASP A 227 -10.25 -19.31 0.26
N PHE A 228 -9.95 -18.06 0.60
CA PHE A 228 -9.62 -17.64 1.97
C PHE A 228 -10.76 -17.98 2.94
N CYS A 229 -12.00 -17.64 2.62
CA CYS A 229 -13.15 -17.98 3.44
C CYS A 229 -13.30 -19.50 3.63
N ALA A 230 -13.21 -20.27 2.54
CA ALA A 230 -13.36 -21.71 2.57
C ALA A 230 -12.31 -22.43 3.43
N ARG A 231 -11.07 -21.95 3.36
CA ARG A 231 -9.95 -22.59 4.10
C ARG A 231 -9.80 -22.10 5.52
N HIS A 232 -10.10 -20.84 5.78
CA HIS A 232 -9.70 -20.19 7.04
C HIS A 232 -10.87 -19.76 7.92
N LEU A 233 -12.02 -19.40 7.37
CA LEU A 233 -13.15 -18.91 8.14
C LEU A 233 -14.20 -19.99 8.43
N LEU A 234 -14.72 -20.62 7.40
CA LEU A 234 -15.81 -21.61 7.51
C LEU A 234 -15.48 -22.77 8.46
N PRO A 235 -14.28 -23.41 8.42
CA PRO A 235 -13.97 -24.52 9.31
C PRO A 235 -13.95 -24.15 10.80
N ARG A 236 -13.88 -22.86 11.11
CA ARG A 236 -13.77 -22.32 12.48
C ARG A 236 -15.02 -21.57 12.92
N GLY A 237 -16.01 -21.43 12.07
CA GLY A 237 -17.19 -20.62 12.34
C GLY A 237 -16.88 -19.14 12.54
N ILE A 238 -15.80 -18.64 11.90
CA ILE A 238 -15.44 -17.23 11.92
C ILE A 238 -16.30 -16.49 10.89
N VAL A 239 -16.89 -15.38 11.29
CA VAL A 239 -17.80 -14.58 10.45
C VAL A 239 -17.26 -13.16 10.22
N ALA A 240 -17.70 -12.51 9.15
CA ALA A 240 -17.44 -11.11 8.92
C ALA A 240 -18.14 -10.25 9.98
N HIS A 241 -17.46 -9.23 10.50
CA HIS A 241 -18.01 -8.28 11.46
C HIS A 241 -18.19 -6.89 10.88
N ALA A 242 -17.16 -6.37 10.20
CA ALA A 242 -17.19 -5.07 9.54
C ALA A 242 -16.24 -5.04 8.33
N THR A 243 -16.58 -4.29 7.31
CA THR A 243 -15.72 -3.96 6.17
C THR A 243 -15.55 -2.45 6.07
N GLU A 244 -14.38 -2.01 5.59
CA GLU A 244 -14.05 -0.59 5.44
C GLU A 244 -14.48 0.20 6.70
N LYS A 245 -14.12 -0.35 7.88
CA LYS A 245 -14.44 0.25 9.17
C LYS A 245 -13.55 1.44 9.41
N GLU A 246 -14.16 2.62 9.35
CA GLU A 246 -13.50 3.86 9.71
C GLU A 246 -13.33 3.95 11.24
N ILE A 247 -12.14 4.35 11.70
CA ILE A 247 -11.80 4.50 13.11
C ILE A 247 -11.09 5.82 13.37
N TYR A 248 -11.25 6.35 14.59
CA TYR A 248 -10.61 7.59 15.01
C TYR A 248 -10.10 7.52 16.45
N CYS A 249 -8.87 7.96 16.64
CA CYS A 249 -8.29 8.19 17.97
C CYS A 249 -8.20 9.70 18.25
N ALA A 250 -9.07 10.20 19.12
CA ALA A 250 -9.20 11.64 19.39
C ALA A 250 -7.93 12.26 20.01
N ASP A 251 -7.25 11.54 20.93
CA ASP A 251 -6.03 12.04 21.57
C ASP A 251 -4.87 12.17 20.60
N ALA A 252 -4.76 11.24 19.65
CA ALA A 252 -3.74 11.22 18.62
C ALA A 252 -4.13 12.01 17.36
N ASP A 253 -5.38 12.45 17.25
CA ASP A 253 -5.96 13.08 16.06
C ASP A 253 -5.59 12.26 14.79
N LEU A 254 -5.95 10.97 14.84
CA LEU A 254 -5.53 9.96 13.91
C LEU A 254 -6.72 9.14 13.45
N ALA A 255 -6.94 9.08 12.13
CA ALA A 255 -8.01 8.32 11.50
C ALA A 255 -7.48 7.20 10.61
N GLY A 256 -8.30 6.21 10.31
CA GLY A 256 -7.98 5.16 9.35
C GLY A 256 -9.20 4.35 8.97
N SER A 257 -9.06 3.52 7.93
CA SER A 257 -10.04 2.51 7.52
C SER A 257 -9.41 1.13 7.58
N ILE A 258 -10.19 0.15 8.02
CA ILE A 258 -9.78 -1.25 8.15
C ILE A 258 -10.59 -2.05 7.15
N ASP A 259 -9.90 -2.73 6.23
CA ASP A 259 -10.52 -3.43 5.10
C ASP A 259 -11.54 -4.47 5.56
N LEU A 260 -11.18 -5.30 6.58
CA LEU A 260 -12.06 -6.32 7.11
C LEU A 260 -11.76 -6.62 8.59
N ILE A 261 -12.80 -6.65 9.39
CA ILE A 261 -12.79 -7.17 10.77
C ILE A 261 -13.62 -8.45 10.80
N LEU A 262 -13.05 -9.51 11.37
CA LEU A 262 -13.68 -10.81 11.53
C LEU A 262 -14.00 -11.06 13.01
N TRP A 263 -15.05 -11.82 13.29
CA TRP A 263 -15.42 -12.26 14.63
C TRP A 263 -15.23 -13.77 14.78
N ASP A 264 -14.40 -14.17 15.73
CA ASP A 264 -14.25 -15.55 16.19
C ASP A 264 -15.06 -15.75 17.49
N GLY A 265 -16.29 -16.19 17.34
CA GLY A 265 -17.20 -16.42 18.46
C GLY A 265 -16.73 -17.54 19.39
N THR A 266 -15.90 -18.47 18.92
CA THR A 266 -15.34 -19.57 19.73
C THR A 266 -14.32 -19.06 20.74
N ARG A 267 -13.49 -18.10 20.30
CA ARG A 267 -12.42 -17.49 21.14
C ARG A 267 -12.85 -16.20 21.80
N GLY A 268 -13.95 -15.60 21.37
CA GLY A 268 -14.40 -14.29 21.84
C GLY A 268 -13.45 -13.14 21.45
N VAL A 269 -12.84 -13.21 20.27
CA VAL A 269 -11.89 -12.22 19.78
C VAL A 269 -12.19 -11.81 18.36
N TYR A 270 -11.71 -10.63 18.00
CA TYR A 270 -11.73 -10.13 16.62
C TYR A 270 -10.39 -10.40 15.93
N HIS A 271 -10.39 -10.40 14.60
CA HIS A 271 -9.19 -10.45 13.77
C HIS A 271 -9.23 -9.31 12.75
N ILE A 272 -8.08 -8.71 12.46
CA ILE A 272 -7.94 -7.72 11.40
C ILE A 272 -7.43 -8.43 10.15
N VAL A 273 -8.06 -8.19 9.01
CA VAL A 273 -7.54 -8.61 7.70
C VAL A 273 -7.32 -7.34 6.87
N ASP A 274 -6.12 -7.21 6.37
CA ASP A 274 -5.69 -6.11 5.52
C ASP A 274 -5.41 -6.66 4.11
N HIS A 275 -6.18 -6.22 3.16
CA HIS A 275 -6.09 -6.66 1.77
C HIS A 275 -4.96 -5.94 1.05
N LYS A 276 -4.17 -6.69 0.28
CA LYS A 276 -3.14 -6.10 -0.56
C LYS A 276 -3.18 -6.74 -1.95
N ARG A 277 -3.23 -5.93 -3.01
CA ARG A 277 -3.11 -6.44 -4.37
C ARG A 277 -1.67 -6.28 -4.86
N SER A 278 -0.78 -7.16 -4.40
CA SER A 278 0.65 -7.15 -4.73
C SER A 278 1.13 -8.55 -5.12
N ASP A 279 1.82 -8.64 -6.26
CA ASP A 279 2.53 -9.84 -6.69
C ASP A 279 3.80 -10.13 -5.88
N LYS A 280 4.20 -9.18 -5.04
CA LYS A 280 5.44 -9.21 -4.24
C LYS A 280 5.19 -9.35 -2.74
N LEU A 281 3.94 -9.43 -2.27
CA LEU A 281 3.64 -9.40 -0.84
C LEU A 281 4.52 -10.38 -0.06
N GLN A 282 4.67 -11.62 -0.52
CA GLN A 282 5.48 -12.64 0.16
C GLN A 282 6.97 -12.27 0.22
N SER A 283 7.54 -11.71 -0.86
CA SER A 283 8.93 -11.24 -0.89
C SER A 283 9.13 -9.97 -0.07
N ASP A 284 8.12 -9.12 -0.04
CA ASP A 284 8.13 -7.82 0.64
C ASP A 284 7.95 -7.92 2.17
N LEU A 285 7.77 -9.15 2.69
CA LEU A 285 7.78 -9.40 4.15
C LEU A 285 9.18 -9.24 4.76
N ARG A 286 10.24 -9.18 3.96
CA ARG A 286 11.62 -9.06 4.40
C ARG A 286 12.34 -7.98 3.61
N GLY A 287 13.28 -7.28 4.26
CA GLY A 287 14.11 -6.26 3.64
C GLY A 287 15.56 -6.37 4.09
N TYR A 288 16.47 -5.78 3.33
CA TYR A 288 17.90 -5.70 3.67
C TYR A 288 18.24 -4.38 4.36
N GLY A 289 17.42 -3.35 4.16
CA GLY A 289 17.53 -2.06 4.83
C GLY A 289 16.93 -2.08 6.23
N LYS A 290 17.07 -0.96 6.93
CA LYS A 290 16.45 -0.71 8.23
C LYS A 290 15.56 0.51 8.14
N MET A 291 14.40 0.49 8.81
CA MET A 291 13.51 1.64 8.94
C MET A 291 14.25 2.82 9.57
N LEU A 292 13.68 4.01 9.42
CA LEU A 292 14.18 5.21 10.08
C LEU A 292 13.98 5.13 11.59
N PRO A 293 14.84 5.81 12.39
CA PRO A 293 14.63 5.90 13.83
C PRO A 293 13.23 6.40 14.21
N PRO A 294 12.66 5.92 15.33
CA PRO A 294 13.26 5.03 16.32
C PRO A 294 13.18 3.53 15.95
N PHE A 295 12.61 3.15 14.81
CA PHE A 295 12.33 1.76 14.45
C PHE A 295 13.44 1.08 13.62
N SER A 296 14.70 1.49 13.80
CA SER A 296 15.85 0.93 13.07
C SER A 296 16.12 -0.56 13.33
N HIS A 297 15.45 -1.18 14.30
CA HIS A 297 15.48 -2.62 14.54
C HIS A 297 14.57 -3.41 13.59
N LEU A 298 13.56 -2.75 12.99
CA LEU A 298 12.70 -3.31 11.97
C LEU A 298 13.38 -3.26 10.59
N ASP A 299 13.07 -4.22 9.73
CA ASP A 299 13.51 -4.18 8.34
C ASP A 299 12.73 -3.09 7.58
N ASP A 300 13.42 -2.36 6.70
CA ASP A 300 12.79 -1.41 5.78
C ASP A 300 12.14 -2.21 4.63
N CYS A 301 10.89 -2.62 4.86
CA CYS A 301 10.13 -3.45 3.94
C CYS A 301 8.61 -3.23 4.14
N LYS A 302 7.84 -3.52 3.11
CA LYS A 302 6.38 -3.37 3.16
C LYS A 302 5.73 -4.22 4.25
N GLY A 303 6.24 -5.42 4.50
CA GLY A 303 5.72 -6.28 5.57
C GLY A 303 5.82 -5.64 6.96
N ALA A 304 6.92 -4.94 7.27
CA ALA A 304 7.08 -4.22 8.54
C ALA A 304 6.11 -3.02 8.64
N ALA A 305 5.95 -2.27 7.54
CA ALA A 305 5.01 -1.16 7.48
C ALA A 305 3.55 -1.62 7.65
N TYR A 306 3.15 -2.73 7.01
CA TYR A 306 1.81 -3.31 7.17
C TYR A 306 1.59 -3.90 8.57
N ALA A 307 2.61 -4.53 9.17
CA ALA A 307 2.51 -4.97 10.56
C ALA A 307 2.34 -3.78 11.52
N LEU A 308 3.06 -2.67 11.28
CA LEU A 308 2.89 -1.44 12.06
C LEU A 308 1.50 -0.84 11.86
N GLN A 309 1.02 -0.75 10.60
CA GLN A 309 -0.32 -0.26 10.25
C GLN A 309 -1.41 -1.06 10.98
N THR A 310 -1.42 -2.37 10.84
CA THR A 310 -2.44 -3.23 11.47
C THR A 310 -2.32 -3.27 12.99
N SER A 311 -1.12 -3.07 13.53
CA SER A 311 -0.90 -2.94 14.98
C SER A 311 -1.44 -1.62 15.52
N ILE A 312 -1.34 -0.51 14.79
CA ILE A 312 -1.96 0.77 15.16
C ILE A 312 -3.49 0.62 15.15
N TYR A 313 -4.06 -0.04 14.15
CA TYR A 313 -5.50 -0.32 14.11
C TYR A 313 -5.95 -1.10 15.34
N GLN A 314 -5.24 -2.18 15.69
CA GLN A 314 -5.55 -2.95 16.89
C GLN A 314 -5.47 -2.10 18.16
N TYR A 315 -4.40 -1.33 18.32
CA TYR A 315 -4.22 -0.45 19.49
C TYR A 315 -5.39 0.53 19.66
N ILE A 316 -5.85 1.17 18.57
CA ILE A 316 -6.97 2.10 18.60
C ILE A 316 -8.26 1.36 18.97
N LEU A 317 -8.53 0.23 18.33
CA LEU A 317 -9.74 -0.56 18.58
C LEU A 317 -9.81 -1.14 19.99
N GLU A 318 -8.68 -1.60 20.55
CA GLU A 318 -8.61 -2.09 21.92
C GLU A 318 -8.83 -0.96 22.93
N ARG A 319 -8.18 0.20 22.71
CA ARG A 319 -8.21 1.33 23.64
C ARG A 319 -9.51 2.12 23.59
N ASP A 320 -9.96 2.48 22.38
CA ASP A 320 -11.01 3.48 22.17
C ASP A 320 -12.38 2.84 21.86
N TYR A 321 -12.40 1.55 21.40
CA TYR A 321 -13.62 0.81 21.07
C TYR A 321 -13.87 -0.41 21.97
N GLY A 322 -12.95 -0.74 22.89
CA GLY A 322 -13.12 -1.82 23.86
C GLY A 322 -13.13 -3.23 23.26
N MET A 323 -12.59 -3.40 22.06
CA MET A 323 -12.52 -4.69 21.36
C MET A 323 -11.29 -5.48 21.80
N THR A 324 -11.33 -6.81 21.68
CA THR A 324 -10.17 -7.70 21.98
C THR A 324 -9.77 -8.43 20.72
N PHE A 325 -8.48 -8.43 20.38
CA PHE A 325 -7.99 -8.95 19.12
C PHE A 325 -7.14 -10.22 19.27
N GLY A 326 -7.26 -11.11 18.26
CA GLY A 326 -6.38 -12.25 18.05
C GLY A 326 -5.28 -11.91 17.04
N GLU A 327 -5.55 -12.12 15.78
CA GLU A 327 -4.53 -12.05 14.72
C GLU A 327 -4.74 -10.86 13.79
N ARG A 328 -3.63 -10.42 13.19
CA ARG A 328 -3.55 -9.43 12.10
C ARG A 328 -3.07 -10.18 10.86
N ILE A 329 -3.84 -10.15 9.80
CA ILE A 329 -3.68 -10.99 8.63
C ILE A 329 -3.49 -10.10 7.41
N LEU A 330 -2.49 -10.40 6.61
CA LEU A 330 -2.35 -9.84 5.28
C LEU A 330 -2.88 -10.86 4.27
N LEU A 331 -3.78 -10.43 3.40
CA LEU A 331 -4.35 -11.22 2.33
C LEU A 331 -3.99 -10.59 0.97
N SER A 332 -3.14 -11.28 0.18
CA SER A 332 -2.86 -10.86 -1.19
C SER A 332 -4.00 -11.26 -2.11
N LEU A 333 -4.63 -10.27 -2.72
CA LEU A 333 -5.66 -10.43 -3.75
C LEU A 333 -5.07 -10.45 -5.18
N HIS A 334 -3.74 -10.60 -5.33
CA HIS A 334 -3.13 -10.67 -6.66
C HIS A 334 -3.35 -12.04 -7.29
N PRO A 335 -3.96 -12.14 -8.50
CA PRO A 335 -4.34 -13.41 -9.11
C PRO A 335 -3.17 -14.39 -9.29
N ASP A 336 -2.01 -13.89 -9.72
CA ASP A 336 -0.83 -14.73 -9.99
C ASP A 336 -0.07 -15.11 -8.71
N ARG A 337 -0.32 -14.43 -7.59
CA ARG A 337 0.40 -14.60 -6.32
C ARG A 337 -0.53 -14.45 -5.12
N PRO A 338 -1.60 -15.27 -5.03
CA PRO A 338 -2.42 -15.28 -3.83
C PRO A 338 -1.60 -15.74 -2.63
N PHE A 339 -1.69 -15.02 -1.53
CA PHE A 339 -0.89 -15.31 -0.35
C PHE A 339 -1.58 -14.80 0.91
N THR A 340 -1.56 -15.59 1.97
CA THR A 340 -2.12 -15.23 3.28
C THR A 340 -1.07 -15.42 4.35
N THR A 341 -0.92 -14.47 5.25
CA THR A 341 0.01 -14.56 6.38
C THR A 341 -0.48 -13.74 7.56
N ALA A 342 -0.24 -14.23 8.78
CA ALA A 342 -0.36 -13.39 9.96
C ALA A 342 0.89 -12.51 10.11
N VAL A 343 0.73 -11.33 10.69
CA VAL A 343 1.84 -10.43 11.05
C VAL A 343 1.86 -10.20 12.56
N PRO A 344 3.04 -9.94 13.15
CA PRO A 344 3.17 -9.77 14.58
C PRO A 344 2.46 -8.51 15.08
N TYR A 345 2.04 -8.50 16.33
CA TYR A 345 1.63 -7.31 17.04
C TYR A 345 2.88 -6.56 17.52
N LEU A 346 3.12 -5.41 16.95
CA LEU A 346 4.24 -4.52 17.29
C LEU A 346 3.83 -3.61 18.47
N CYS A 347 3.51 -4.22 19.62
CA CYS A 347 2.91 -3.53 20.76
C CYS A 347 3.80 -2.40 21.29
N ALA A 348 5.09 -2.69 21.55
CA ALA A 348 6.02 -1.69 22.09
C ALA A 348 6.26 -0.52 21.12
N GLU A 349 6.36 -0.83 19.83
CA GLU A 349 6.53 0.15 18.75
C GLU A 349 5.31 1.08 18.68
N VAL A 350 4.11 0.48 18.73
CA VAL A 350 2.85 1.24 18.66
C VAL A 350 2.63 2.07 19.92
N GLU A 351 2.87 1.55 21.11
CA GLU A 351 2.77 2.32 22.36
C GLU A 351 3.68 3.55 22.34
N HIS A 352 4.95 3.40 21.92
CA HIS A 352 5.88 4.50 21.77
C HIS A 352 5.39 5.52 20.71
N LEU A 353 4.99 5.01 19.54
CA LEU A 353 4.51 5.83 18.44
C LEU A 353 3.28 6.66 18.84
N MET A 354 2.32 6.04 19.49
CA MET A 354 1.08 6.69 19.93
C MET A 354 1.35 7.69 21.05
N ALA A 355 2.24 7.38 21.99
CA ALA A 355 2.66 8.34 23.01
C ALA A 355 3.29 9.60 22.38
N ALA A 356 4.22 9.40 21.42
CA ALA A 356 4.84 10.50 20.69
C ALA A 356 3.84 11.32 19.87
N ARG A 357 2.84 10.65 19.28
CA ARG A 357 1.78 11.30 18.51
C ARG A 357 0.83 12.09 19.39
N ILE A 358 0.42 11.55 20.53
CA ILE A 358 -0.46 12.23 21.50
C ILE A 358 0.22 13.49 22.02
N GLU A 359 1.51 13.44 22.37
CA GLU A 359 2.25 14.62 22.79
C GLU A 359 2.36 15.67 21.67
N LEU A 360 2.58 15.24 20.42
CA LEU A 360 2.56 16.17 19.30
C LEU A 360 1.21 16.87 19.14
N VAL A 361 0.11 16.13 19.24
CA VAL A 361 -1.25 16.71 19.13
C VAL A 361 -1.55 17.64 20.31
N ARG A 362 -1.12 17.29 21.53
CA ARG A 362 -1.24 18.15 22.71
C ARG A 362 -0.50 19.47 22.51
N ALA A 363 0.75 19.42 22.04
CA ALA A 363 1.54 20.62 21.74
C ALA A 363 0.87 21.49 20.66
N ARG A 364 0.39 20.89 19.57
CA ARG A 364 -0.34 21.60 18.49
C ARG A 364 -1.58 22.30 19.01
N ARG A 365 -2.36 21.63 19.85
CA ARG A 365 -3.56 22.25 20.50
C ARG A 365 -3.20 23.40 21.43
N ALA A 366 -2.10 23.27 22.18
CA ALA A 366 -1.62 24.33 23.06
C ALA A 366 -1.17 25.59 22.28
N VAL A 367 -0.40 25.38 21.20
CA VAL A 367 0.08 26.46 20.31
C VAL A 367 -1.10 27.15 19.60
N ALA A 368 -2.15 26.42 19.25
CA ALA A 368 -3.36 26.94 18.62
C ALA A 368 -4.25 27.77 19.58
N ALA A 369 -3.84 27.98 20.84
CA ALA A 369 -4.41 29.05 21.66
C ALA A 369 -4.16 30.43 21.04
N ASP A 370 -3.04 30.59 20.31
CA ASP A 370 -2.78 31.77 19.47
C ASP A 370 -3.66 31.72 18.20
N PRO A 371 -4.52 32.70 17.94
CA PRO A 371 -5.39 32.74 16.77
C PRO A 371 -4.67 32.67 15.43
N ARG A 372 -3.39 33.09 15.36
CA ARG A 372 -2.57 32.99 14.14
C ARG A 372 -2.34 31.57 13.70
N PHE A 373 -2.46 30.61 14.62
CA PHE A 373 -2.24 29.18 14.37
C PHE A 373 -3.52 28.36 14.33
N ARG A 374 -4.66 29.01 14.03
CA ARG A 374 -5.96 28.36 13.82
C ARG A 374 -6.38 28.38 12.37
N CYS A 375 -6.92 27.28 11.93
CA CYS A 375 -7.54 27.16 10.61
C CYS A 375 -8.82 28.01 10.54
N ALA A 376 -8.89 28.93 9.58
CA ALA A 376 -10.06 29.77 9.38
C ALA A 376 -11.33 29.03 8.94
N LEU A 377 -11.19 27.81 8.41
CA LEU A 377 -12.31 26.99 7.94
C LEU A 377 -12.84 26.05 9.02
N SER A 378 -11.95 25.42 9.80
CA SER A 378 -12.35 24.39 10.77
C SER A 378 -12.16 24.81 12.24
N GLY A 379 -11.45 25.90 12.50
CA GLY A 379 -11.08 26.32 13.87
C GLY A 379 -10.03 25.43 14.54
N ALA A 380 -9.58 24.37 13.89
CA ALA A 380 -8.56 23.44 14.40
C ALA A 380 -7.14 24.05 14.37
N PRO A 381 -6.15 23.44 15.09
CA PRO A 381 -4.75 23.80 14.94
C PRO A 381 -4.30 23.72 13.48
N LEU A 382 -3.50 24.68 13.04
CA LEU A 382 -2.92 24.65 11.70
C LEU A 382 -1.94 23.47 11.57
N VAL A 383 -2.17 22.65 10.57
CA VAL A 383 -1.23 21.65 10.07
C VAL A 383 -1.19 21.85 8.57
N ASP A 384 -0.01 21.97 7.97
CA ASP A 384 0.09 22.25 6.53
C ASP A 384 -0.63 23.56 6.13
N ALA A 385 -0.19 24.69 6.74
CA ALA A 385 -0.81 25.99 6.53
C ALA A 385 -0.82 26.43 5.06
N VAL A 386 -1.95 26.99 4.63
CA VAL A 386 -2.17 27.57 3.31
C VAL A 386 -2.90 28.90 3.43
N THR A 387 -2.69 29.79 2.45
CA THR A 387 -3.44 31.04 2.34
C THR A 387 -4.54 30.92 1.30
N LEU A 388 -5.78 31.13 1.70
CA LEU A 388 -6.95 31.17 0.83
C LEU A 388 -6.96 32.41 -0.05
N ARG A 389 -7.79 32.43 -1.10
CA ARG A 389 -7.93 33.61 -2.01
C ARG A 389 -8.30 34.90 -1.29
N ASP A 390 -9.03 34.83 -0.19
CA ASP A 390 -9.43 35.98 0.63
C ASP A 390 -8.37 36.42 1.66
N GLY A 391 -7.18 35.82 1.64
CA GLY A 391 -6.06 36.11 2.53
C GLY A 391 -6.12 35.43 3.89
N ARG A 392 -7.17 34.67 4.21
CA ARG A 392 -7.24 33.93 5.47
C ARG A 392 -6.30 32.72 5.45
N CYS A 393 -5.71 32.43 6.61
CA CYS A 393 -4.90 31.22 6.79
C CYS A 393 -5.79 30.03 7.14
N ALA A 394 -5.58 28.90 6.45
CA ALA A 394 -6.33 27.68 6.67
C ALA A 394 -5.40 26.46 6.66
N MET A 395 -5.93 25.31 7.04
CA MET A 395 -5.28 24.01 6.88
C MET A 395 -5.53 23.49 5.45
N GLU A 396 -4.52 22.97 4.78
CA GLU A 396 -4.61 22.47 3.40
C GLU A 396 -5.73 21.43 3.23
N LYS A 397 -5.81 20.46 4.14
CA LYS A 397 -6.88 19.45 4.13
C LYS A 397 -8.28 20.06 4.27
N ALA A 398 -8.43 21.12 5.07
CA ALA A 398 -9.70 21.82 5.19
C ALA A 398 -10.04 22.57 3.91
N ALA A 399 -9.07 23.24 3.27
CA ALA A 399 -9.27 23.89 1.97
C ALA A 399 -9.68 22.88 0.90
N LEU A 400 -9.06 21.69 0.85
CA LEU A 400 -9.41 20.60 -0.06
C LEU A 400 -10.85 20.10 0.17
N VAL A 401 -11.24 19.84 1.42
CA VAL A 401 -12.60 19.38 1.78
C VAL A 401 -13.66 20.41 1.37
N HIS A 402 -13.37 21.70 1.54
CA HIS A 402 -14.28 22.79 1.19
C HIS A 402 -14.18 23.24 -0.29
N GLY A 403 -13.29 22.65 -1.08
CA GLY A 403 -13.10 23.03 -2.50
C GLY A 403 -12.51 24.43 -2.68
N GLU A 404 -11.78 24.96 -1.70
CA GLU A 404 -11.21 26.29 -1.72
C GLU A 404 -9.88 26.32 -2.50
N SER A 405 -9.68 27.38 -3.30
CA SER A 405 -8.40 27.64 -3.94
C SER A 405 -7.42 28.29 -2.95
N TYR A 406 -6.19 27.82 -2.94
CA TYR A 406 -5.18 28.24 -1.96
C TYR A 406 -3.76 28.28 -2.53
N THR A 407 -2.85 28.90 -1.77
CA THR A 407 -1.40 28.86 -1.96
C THR A 407 -0.72 28.37 -0.68
N VAL A 408 0.38 27.63 -0.81
CA VAL A 408 1.13 27.14 0.37
C VAL A 408 1.71 28.30 1.15
N ASP A 409 1.45 28.36 2.46
CA ASP A 409 2.02 29.35 3.39
C ASP A 409 3.19 28.76 4.17
N ALA A 410 4.36 28.71 3.52
CA ALA A 410 5.57 28.15 4.10
C ALA A 410 6.03 28.91 5.37
N THR A 411 5.78 30.23 5.46
CA THR A 411 6.20 31.04 6.59
C THR A 411 5.37 30.73 7.84
N THR A 412 4.04 30.74 7.71
CA THR A 412 3.15 30.38 8.84
C THR A 412 3.35 28.92 9.24
N ARG A 413 3.54 28.01 8.26
CA ARG A 413 3.85 26.60 8.51
C ARG A 413 5.11 26.44 9.35
N ALA A 414 6.22 27.09 8.96
CA ALA A 414 7.48 27.04 9.69
C ALA A 414 7.37 27.62 11.10
N ALA A 415 6.68 28.77 11.26
CA ALA A 415 6.47 29.39 12.56
C ALA A 415 5.61 28.51 13.49
N PHE A 416 4.57 27.86 12.96
CA PHE A 416 3.75 26.91 13.72
C PHE A 416 4.56 25.70 14.17
N GLU A 417 5.29 25.05 13.27
CA GLU A 417 6.10 23.86 13.62
C GLU A 417 7.21 24.19 14.62
N ALA A 418 7.83 25.38 14.55
CA ALA A 418 8.80 25.84 15.56
C ALA A 418 8.13 26.00 16.94
N ALA A 419 6.98 26.66 17.01
CA ALA A 419 6.25 26.82 18.27
C ALA A 419 5.78 25.47 18.84
N VAL A 420 5.37 24.53 18.00
CA VAL A 420 5.01 23.16 18.40
C VAL A 420 6.21 22.40 18.95
N ALA A 421 7.38 22.53 18.31
CA ALA A 421 8.61 21.89 18.78
C ALA A 421 8.99 22.38 20.17
N ASP A 422 8.88 23.70 20.42
CA ASP A 422 9.15 24.30 21.73
C ASP A 422 8.15 23.88 22.81
N ALA A 423 6.88 23.69 22.43
CA ALA A 423 5.80 23.30 23.35
C ALA A 423 5.74 21.78 23.62
N ARG A 424 6.44 20.98 22.82
CA ARG A 424 6.36 19.53 22.90
C ARG A 424 7.18 18.98 24.07
N ALA A 425 6.51 18.20 24.94
CA ALA A 425 7.23 17.47 25.97
C ALA A 425 8.07 16.32 25.38
N PRO A 426 9.24 16.03 25.95
CA PRO A 426 10.04 14.86 25.53
C PRO A 426 9.27 13.57 25.82
N VAL A 427 9.31 12.65 24.86
CA VAL A 427 8.83 11.27 25.03
C VAL A 427 10.03 10.40 25.41
N ALA A 428 9.82 9.42 26.29
CA ALA A 428 10.88 8.49 26.68
C ALA A 428 11.50 7.81 25.45
N ASP A 429 12.81 7.56 25.50
CA ASP A 429 13.50 6.87 24.43
C ASP A 429 12.90 5.48 24.19
N PHE A 430 12.78 5.13 22.92
CA PHE A 430 12.28 3.81 22.56
C PHE A 430 13.33 2.73 22.85
N VAL A 431 12.89 1.72 23.60
CA VAL A 431 13.71 0.52 23.85
C VAL A 431 13.17 -0.60 22.94
N PRO A 432 13.94 -1.01 21.91
CA PRO A 432 13.48 -2.04 20.99
C PRO A 432 13.26 -3.38 21.69
N GLY A 433 12.13 -4.03 21.37
CA GLY A 433 11.84 -5.41 21.74
C GLY A 433 12.67 -6.44 20.93
N ALA A 434 12.11 -7.61 20.67
CA ALA A 434 12.74 -8.59 19.79
C ALA A 434 12.91 -8.06 18.37
N SER A 435 13.98 -8.48 17.67
CA SER A 435 14.22 -8.06 16.30
C SER A 435 13.06 -8.52 15.39
N TRP A 436 12.69 -7.70 14.40
CA TRP A 436 11.66 -8.00 13.39
C TRP A 436 11.79 -9.42 12.81
N ARG A 437 13.01 -9.84 12.48
CA ARG A 437 13.26 -11.18 11.90
C ARG A 437 12.94 -12.33 12.84
N ARG A 438 12.95 -12.11 14.17
CA ARG A 438 12.56 -13.08 15.17
C ARG A 438 11.05 -13.07 15.44
N GLN A 439 10.38 -11.96 15.15
CA GLN A 439 8.93 -11.83 15.32
C GLN A 439 8.18 -12.36 14.09
N MET A 440 8.78 -12.20 12.88
CA MET A 440 8.19 -12.75 11.66
C MET A 440 8.32 -14.28 11.64
N PRO A 441 7.22 -14.99 11.41
CA PRO A 441 7.27 -16.43 11.27
C PRO A 441 8.25 -16.84 10.16
N VAL A 442 9.02 -17.88 10.41
CA VAL A 442 9.86 -18.53 9.39
C VAL A 442 8.93 -19.11 8.32
N ALA A 443 9.32 -19.03 7.03
CA ALA A 443 8.55 -19.52 5.90
C ALA A 443 7.91 -20.88 6.20
N GLY A 444 6.59 -20.96 6.15
CA GLY A 444 5.82 -22.10 6.63
C GLY A 444 5.03 -21.76 7.89
N LEU A 445 4.37 -20.58 7.88
CA LEU A 445 3.38 -20.26 8.90
C LEU A 445 2.44 -21.44 9.10
N PRO A 446 2.18 -21.81 10.39
CA PRO A 446 1.00 -22.58 10.64
C PRO A 446 -0.18 -21.85 9.98
N PRO A 447 -1.09 -22.57 9.37
CA PRO A 447 -2.28 -21.93 8.81
C PRO A 447 -2.93 -21.12 9.93
N PHE A 448 -3.43 -19.94 9.58
CA PHE A 448 -4.25 -19.09 10.43
C PHE A 448 -5.02 -19.92 11.45
N GLY A 449 -4.70 -19.80 12.74
CA GLY A 449 -5.34 -20.49 13.85
C GLY A 449 -4.85 -21.94 14.10
N ALA A 450 -3.61 -22.31 13.86
CA ALA A 450 -3.02 -23.53 14.44
C ALA A 450 -2.64 -23.34 15.90
#